data_51170deb0ac671f83641275cf906a1fd
#
_entry.id   51170deb0ac671f83641275cf906a1fd
#
_cell.length_a   1.000
_cell.length_b   1.000
_cell.length_c   1.000
_cell.angle_alpha   90.00
_cell.angle_beta   90.00
_cell.angle_gamma   90.00
#
_symmetry.space_group_name_H-M   'P 1'
#
loop_
_entity.id
_entity.type
_entity.pdbx_description
1 polymer ?
#
loop_
_entity_poly.entity_id
_entity_poly.type
_entity_poly.pdbx_seq_one_letter_code
_entity_poly.pdbx_strand_id
1 'polypeptide(L)'
;MNLLEGVALSRLCDYSFVEESAQWGNIFSPFMKPKLIGLQNHEFQNKCREVKKQRDYMTLFVDNIRLYKRELYDLNDDDKQTFEHLMQQGTVLDLCSKLNMNFIIFTNLEDVPIDDKIHDLIPKNVLAISAINAVSYGGKVHPAPYGLQRQMHPGDNRKQIIEEILSHEDIEPTNLLYINHSTYTNPKERLGINEIFEGKDWALVNKERVGYDEFLSHIRDHKFMVCPIGNALDCHRNWEVLYLRRVPVMRKHPYLEELSSSICGQI
;
A
#
# COMPACT_ATOMS: atom_id res chain seq x y z
N MET A 1 5.30 -11.41 16.04
CA MET A 1 4.21 -10.59 15.45
C MET A 1 4.44 -10.51 13.95
N ASN A 2 3.44 -10.76 13.12
CA ASN A 2 3.60 -10.61 11.68
C ASN A 2 3.37 -9.14 11.30
N LEU A 3 4.43 -8.46 10.86
CA LEU A 3 4.32 -7.09 10.39
C LEU A 3 3.61 -7.05 9.03
N LEU A 4 2.65 -6.16 8.89
CA LEU A 4 1.93 -5.95 7.63
C LEU A 4 2.84 -5.27 6.62
N GLU A 5 3.10 -5.96 5.53
CA GLU A 5 3.86 -5.49 4.39
C GLU A 5 3.09 -5.86 3.12
N GLY A 6 3.01 -4.95 2.15
CA GLY A 6 2.19 -5.17 0.95
C GLY A 6 2.50 -6.46 0.21
N VAL A 7 3.78 -6.84 0.13
CA VAL A 7 4.22 -8.09 -0.49
C VAL A 7 3.75 -9.32 0.28
N ALA A 8 3.60 -9.25 1.60
CA ALA A 8 3.13 -10.38 2.39
C ALA A 8 1.71 -10.81 1.99
N LEU A 9 0.86 -9.88 1.56
CA LEU A 9 -0.48 -10.21 1.05
C LEU A 9 -0.44 -11.09 -0.19
N SER A 10 0.54 -10.90 -1.08
CA SER A 10 0.66 -11.72 -2.30
C SER A 10 0.89 -13.19 -1.99
N ARG A 11 1.60 -13.48 -0.89
CA ARG A 11 1.90 -14.86 -0.44
C ARG A 11 0.71 -15.54 0.25
N LEU A 12 -0.27 -14.75 0.70
CA LEU A 12 -1.50 -15.25 1.33
C LEU A 12 -2.61 -15.52 0.31
N CYS A 13 -2.48 -15.00 -0.92
CA CYS A 13 -3.44 -15.21 -1.98
C CYS A 13 -3.22 -16.54 -2.71
N ASP A 14 -4.27 -17.10 -3.28
CA ASP A 14 -4.18 -18.32 -4.10
C ASP A 14 -3.33 -18.09 -5.35
N TYR A 15 -3.42 -16.89 -5.91
CA TYR A 15 -2.62 -16.50 -7.06
C TYR A 15 -2.24 -15.01 -7.01
N SER A 16 -0.99 -14.74 -7.39
CA SER A 16 -0.49 -13.38 -7.54
C SER A 16 -0.13 -13.09 -8.99
N PHE A 17 -0.65 -11.99 -9.54
CA PHE A 17 -0.28 -11.48 -10.87
C PHE A 17 1.03 -10.70 -10.86
N VAL A 18 1.68 -10.60 -9.72
CA VAL A 18 3.02 -10.05 -9.55
C VAL A 18 3.92 -11.08 -8.89
N GLU A 19 5.20 -11.05 -9.23
CA GLU A 19 6.21 -11.95 -8.72
C GLU A 19 7.35 -11.15 -8.11
N GLU A 20 7.85 -11.55 -6.95
CA GLU A 20 9.04 -10.93 -6.38
C GLU A 20 10.23 -11.08 -7.33
N SER A 21 10.96 -10.01 -7.55
CA SER A 21 12.13 -9.99 -8.40
C SER A 21 13.33 -9.43 -7.64
N ALA A 22 14.45 -10.12 -7.72
CA ALA A 22 15.73 -9.63 -7.20
C ALA A 22 16.37 -8.54 -8.09
N GLN A 23 15.85 -8.35 -9.29
CA GLN A 23 16.32 -7.33 -10.23
C GLN A 23 15.46 -6.07 -10.11
N TRP A 24 16.06 -4.92 -10.27
CA TRP A 24 15.35 -3.66 -10.46
C TRP A 24 14.40 -3.83 -11.66
N GLY A 25 13.12 -3.95 -11.35
CA GLY A 25 12.05 -4.06 -12.34
C GLY A 25 11.74 -2.71 -12.96
N ASN A 26 10.58 -2.60 -13.55
CA ASN A 26 10.14 -1.35 -14.14
C ASN A 26 9.83 -0.29 -13.07
N ILE A 27 9.64 0.92 -13.51
CA ILE A 27 9.32 2.13 -12.73
C ILE A 27 8.12 1.99 -11.80
N PHE A 28 7.13 1.17 -12.16
CA PHE A 28 5.91 1.00 -11.39
C PHE A 28 6.08 0.04 -10.21
N SER A 29 7.02 -0.91 -10.31
CA SER A 29 7.26 -1.90 -9.26
C SER A 29 8.67 -2.47 -9.33
N PRO A 30 9.68 -1.78 -8.79
CA PRO A 30 11.09 -2.12 -8.98
C PRO A 30 11.50 -3.52 -8.50
N PHE A 31 10.73 -4.18 -7.64
CA PHE A 31 11.02 -5.54 -7.16
C PHE A 31 9.95 -6.57 -7.51
N MET A 32 9.00 -6.17 -8.36
CA MET A 32 7.89 -7.04 -8.72
C MET A 32 7.82 -7.21 -10.23
N LYS A 33 7.75 -8.47 -10.64
CA LYS A 33 7.62 -8.83 -12.04
C LYS A 33 6.15 -9.03 -12.38
N PRO A 34 5.58 -8.28 -13.34
CA PRO A 34 4.21 -8.51 -13.76
C PRO A 34 4.07 -9.88 -14.45
N LYS A 35 3.10 -10.68 -14.00
CA LYS A 35 2.68 -11.88 -14.71
C LYS A 35 1.59 -11.54 -15.73
N LEU A 36 1.53 -12.32 -16.80
CA LEU A 36 0.54 -12.15 -17.85
C LEU A 36 -0.90 -12.23 -17.31
N ILE A 37 -1.71 -11.23 -17.62
CA ILE A 37 -3.15 -11.22 -17.34
C ILE A 37 -3.90 -11.65 -18.60
N GLY A 38 -4.45 -12.86 -18.60
CA GLY A 38 -5.19 -13.36 -19.74
C GLY A 38 -5.53 -14.84 -19.64
N LEU A 39 -6.44 -15.28 -20.49
CA LEU A 39 -6.86 -16.69 -20.55
C LEU A 39 -5.75 -17.62 -21.04
N GLN A 40 -4.70 -17.10 -21.69
CA GLN A 40 -3.51 -17.85 -22.09
C GLN A 40 -2.51 -18.10 -20.95
N ASN A 41 -2.74 -17.54 -19.75
CA ASN A 41 -1.93 -17.83 -18.57
C ASN A 41 -2.29 -19.22 -18.02
N HIS A 42 -1.56 -20.23 -18.44
CA HIS A 42 -1.82 -21.62 -18.05
C HIS A 42 -1.62 -21.89 -16.55
N GLU A 43 -0.67 -21.21 -15.91
CA GLU A 43 -0.45 -21.31 -14.47
C GLU A 43 -1.70 -20.85 -13.71
N PHE A 44 -2.21 -19.68 -14.06
CA PHE A 44 -3.44 -19.15 -13.49
C PHE A 44 -4.65 -20.06 -13.72
N GLN A 45 -4.83 -20.58 -14.95
CA GLN A 45 -5.93 -21.49 -15.25
C GLN A 45 -5.84 -22.81 -14.48
N ASN A 46 -4.64 -23.34 -14.32
CA ASN A 46 -4.42 -24.55 -13.53
C ASN A 46 -4.80 -24.30 -12.06
N LYS A 47 -4.39 -23.15 -11.52
CA LYS A 47 -4.74 -22.75 -10.16
C LYS A 47 -6.25 -22.58 -9.97
N CYS A 48 -6.95 -21.96 -10.92
CA CYS A 48 -8.40 -21.88 -10.91
C CYS A 48 -9.07 -23.27 -10.82
N ARG A 49 -8.59 -24.24 -11.62
CA ARG A 49 -9.12 -25.62 -11.61
C ARG A 49 -8.85 -26.33 -10.29
N GLU A 50 -7.69 -26.11 -9.71
CA GLU A 50 -7.30 -26.68 -8.40
C GLU A 50 -8.20 -26.12 -7.28
N VAL A 51 -8.31 -24.79 -7.17
CA VAL A 51 -9.08 -24.14 -6.12
C VAL A 51 -10.57 -24.46 -6.23
N LYS A 52 -11.11 -24.51 -7.46
CA LYS A 52 -12.53 -24.85 -7.71
C LYS A 52 -12.94 -26.24 -7.20
N LYS A 53 -12.00 -27.16 -7.02
CA LYS A 53 -12.28 -28.48 -6.42
C LYS A 53 -12.46 -28.40 -4.91
N GLN A 54 -12.03 -27.32 -4.27
CA GLN A 54 -12.01 -27.17 -2.81
C GLN A 54 -13.04 -26.16 -2.32
N ARG A 55 -13.28 -25.09 -3.11
CA ARG A 55 -14.18 -23.99 -2.77
C ARG A 55 -14.63 -23.22 -4.01
N ASP A 56 -15.63 -22.37 -3.87
CA ASP A 56 -16.28 -21.62 -4.94
C ASP A 56 -15.69 -20.22 -5.19
N TYR A 57 -14.66 -19.83 -4.44
CA TYR A 57 -13.97 -18.55 -4.63
C TYR A 57 -12.45 -18.72 -4.61
N MET A 58 -11.76 -17.77 -5.21
CA MET A 58 -10.30 -17.69 -5.29
C MET A 58 -9.83 -16.29 -4.86
N THR A 59 -8.73 -16.25 -4.11
CA THR A 59 -8.10 -14.99 -3.73
C THR A 59 -6.99 -14.62 -4.71
N LEU A 60 -7.02 -13.36 -5.17
CA LEU A 60 -6.06 -12.82 -6.14
C LEU A 60 -5.29 -11.65 -5.57
N PHE A 61 -4.03 -11.52 -5.93
CA PHE A 61 -3.23 -10.35 -5.67
C PHE A 61 -2.79 -9.68 -6.98
N VAL A 62 -2.95 -8.36 -7.06
CA VAL A 62 -2.56 -7.55 -8.22
C VAL A 62 -2.11 -6.16 -7.79
N ASP A 63 -1.29 -5.50 -8.60
CA ASP A 63 -1.02 -4.07 -8.43
C ASP A 63 -2.25 -3.20 -8.82
N ASN A 64 -2.33 -2.00 -8.27
CA ASN A 64 -3.45 -1.09 -8.54
C ASN A 64 -3.60 -0.75 -10.02
N ILE A 65 -2.49 -0.68 -10.76
CA ILE A 65 -2.48 -0.27 -12.17
C ILE A 65 -3.27 -1.24 -13.04
N ARG A 66 -3.07 -2.55 -12.85
CA ARG A 66 -3.65 -3.58 -13.71
C ARG A 66 -4.99 -4.13 -13.22
N LEU A 67 -5.56 -3.53 -12.17
CA LEU A 67 -6.85 -3.97 -11.65
C LEU A 67 -7.98 -3.76 -12.67
N TYR A 68 -8.10 -2.55 -13.21
CA TYR A 68 -9.11 -2.19 -14.21
C TYR A 68 -8.57 -1.20 -15.24
N LYS A 69 -9.25 -1.08 -16.38
CA LYS A 69 -8.85 -0.17 -17.45
C LYS A 69 -9.01 1.29 -17.00
N ARG A 70 -7.92 2.04 -17.12
CA ARG A 70 -7.83 3.45 -16.76
C ARG A 70 -6.93 4.22 -17.71
N GLU A 71 -6.98 5.53 -17.60
CA GLU A 71 -6.03 6.44 -18.23
C GLU A 71 -5.16 7.03 -17.12
N LEU A 72 -3.87 7.09 -17.33
CA LEU A 72 -2.94 7.79 -16.46
C LEU A 72 -2.46 9.03 -17.19
N TYR A 73 -2.52 10.16 -16.49
CA TYR A 73 -2.05 11.46 -16.97
C TYR A 73 -0.70 11.75 -16.32
N ASP A 74 0.06 12.65 -16.92
CA ASP A 74 1.36 13.13 -16.42
C ASP A 74 2.49 12.08 -16.37
N LEU A 75 2.42 11.07 -17.22
CA LEU A 75 3.51 10.12 -17.41
C LEU A 75 4.52 10.68 -18.43
N ASN A 76 5.82 10.44 -18.20
CA ASN A 76 6.83 10.61 -19.24
C ASN A 76 6.64 9.54 -20.35
N ASP A 77 7.32 9.71 -21.48
CA ASP A 77 7.10 8.86 -22.65
C ASP A 77 7.41 7.37 -22.41
N ASP A 78 8.46 7.06 -21.66
CA ASP A 78 8.86 5.68 -21.34
C ASP A 78 7.82 5.02 -20.42
N ASP A 79 7.35 5.75 -19.43
CA ASP A 79 6.32 5.31 -18.49
C ASP A 79 4.99 5.07 -19.20
N LYS A 80 4.64 5.97 -20.12
CA LYS A 80 3.45 5.87 -20.94
C LYS A 80 3.47 4.63 -21.83
N GLN A 81 4.58 4.36 -22.51
CA GLN A 81 4.74 3.17 -23.33
C GLN A 81 4.61 1.88 -22.51
N THR A 82 5.24 1.85 -21.35
CA THR A 82 5.15 0.71 -20.44
C THR A 82 3.72 0.50 -19.96
N PHE A 83 3.03 1.57 -19.57
CA PHE A 83 1.63 1.52 -19.13
C PHE A 83 0.70 1.03 -20.25
N GLU A 84 0.83 1.56 -21.45
CA GLU A 84 0.05 1.14 -22.61
C GLU A 84 0.26 -0.35 -22.92
N HIS A 85 1.49 -0.83 -22.83
CA HIS A 85 1.80 -2.25 -23.00
C HIS A 85 1.11 -3.13 -21.93
N LEU A 86 1.13 -2.71 -20.67
CA LEU A 86 0.43 -3.42 -19.59
C LEU A 86 -1.09 -3.45 -19.82
N MET A 87 -1.67 -2.35 -20.27
CA MET A 87 -3.11 -2.26 -20.55
C MET A 87 -3.54 -3.10 -21.77
N GLN A 88 -2.66 -3.29 -22.74
CA GLN A 88 -2.90 -4.19 -23.89
C GLN A 88 -2.97 -5.66 -23.48
N GLN A 89 -2.29 -6.05 -22.42
CA GLN A 89 -2.36 -7.42 -21.87
C GLN A 89 -3.71 -7.74 -21.23
N GLY A 90 -4.51 -6.72 -20.93
CA GLY A 90 -5.80 -6.82 -20.24
C GLY A 90 -5.70 -6.51 -18.75
N THR A 91 -6.85 -6.48 -18.10
CA THR A 91 -6.97 -6.18 -16.67
C THR A 91 -7.52 -7.36 -15.88
N VAL A 92 -7.31 -7.36 -14.56
CA VAL A 92 -7.78 -8.46 -13.72
C VAL A 92 -9.31 -8.51 -13.68
N LEU A 93 -10.01 -7.36 -13.65
CA LEU A 93 -11.48 -7.37 -13.69
C LEU A 93 -12.02 -7.92 -15.02
N ASP A 94 -11.41 -7.57 -16.16
CA ASP A 94 -11.77 -8.14 -17.47
C ASP A 94 -11.55 -9.65 -17.51
N LEU A 95 -10.47 -10.14 -16.92
CA LEU A 95 -10.18 -11.56 -16.84
C LEU A 95 -11.21 -12.29 -15.96
N CYS A 96 -11.51 -11.75 -14.77
CA CYS A 96 -12.51 -12.31 -13.86
C CYS A 96 -13.88 -12.42 -14.52
N SER A 97 -14.30 -11.41 -15.30
CA SER A 97 -15.61 -11.41 -15.99
C SER A 97 -15.82 -12.58 -16.95
N LYS A 98 -14.73 -13.17 -17.46
CA LYS A 98 -14.72 -14.27 -18.45
C LYS A 98 -14.69 -15.66 -17.81
N LEU A 99 -14.61 -15.74 -16.49
CA LEU A 99 -14.41 -16.99 -15.77
C LEU A 99 -15.65 -17.34 -14.92
N ASN A 100 -15.99 -18.60 -14.90
CA ASN A 100 -17.07 -19.13 -14.05
C ASN A 100 -16.52 -19.53 -12.67
N MET A 101 -16.09 -18.51 -11.89
CA MET A 101 -15.56 -18.64 -10.56
C MET A 101 -15.70 -17.31 -9.82
N ASN A 102 -15.89 -17.33 -8.51
CA ASN A 102 -15.91 -16.12 -7.69
C ASN A 102 -14.49 -15.70 -7.29
N PHE A 103 -14.29 -14.39 -7.09
CA PHE A 103 -12.99 -13.84 -6.75
C PHE A 103 -13.08 -12.86 -5.59
N ILE A 104 -12.06 -12.88 -4.73
CA ILE A 104 -11.73 -11.82 -3.77
C ILE A 104 -10.37 -11.28 -4.18
N ILE A 105 -10.26 -9.97 -4.37
CA ILE A 105 -9.06 -9.34 -4.92
C ILE A 105 -8.41 -8.46 -3.86
N PHE A 106 -7.11 -8.60 -3.71
CA PHE A 106 -6.27 -7.72 -2.90
C PHE A 106 -5.34 -6.95 -3.80
N THR A 107 -5.25 -5.63 -3.57
CA THR A 107 -4.32 -4.79 -4.30
C THR A 107 -3.37 -4.07 -3.37
N ASN A 108 -2.13 -3.92 -3.83
CA ASN A 108 -1.09 -3.14 -3.17
C ASN A 108 -0.03 -2.72 -4.21
N LEU A 109 1.04 -2.09 -3.80
CA LEU A 109 2.30 -1.81 -4.48
C LEU A 109 2.40 -0.46 -5.18
N GLU A 110 1.32 0.11 -5.67
CA GLU A 110 1.37 1.35 -6.46
C GLU A 110 0.56 2.46 -5.80
N ASP A 111 1.06 3.70 -5.90
CA ASP A 111 0.39 4.89 -5.37
C ASP A 111 -0.83 5.33 -6.21
N VAL A 112 -1.11 4.64 -7.30
CA VAL A 112 -2.22 4.96 -8.21
C VAL A 112 -3.56 4.79 -7.48
N PRO A 113 -4.39 5.83 -7.39
CA PRO A 113 -5.65 5.77 -6.67
C PRO A 113 -6.68 4.87 -7.35
N ILE A 114 -7.50 4.19 -6.57
CA ILE A 114 -8.71 3.52 -7.05
C ILE A 114 -9.84 4.54 -7.02
N ASP A 115 -10.32 4.93 -8.20
CA ASP A 115 -11.33 5.98 -8.41
C ASP A 115 -12.75 5.42 -8.62
N ASP A 116 -13.73 6.31 -8.82
CA ASP A 116 -15.16 5.97 -8.97
C ASP A 116 -15.45 5.04 -10.15
N LYS A 117 -14.64 5.06 -11.20
CA LYS A 117 -14.83 4.22 -12.39
C LYS A 117 -14.84 2.73 -12.08
N ILE A 118 -14.18 2.33 -10.99
CA ILE A 118 -14.12 0.92 -10.62
C ILE A 118 -15.49 0.31 -10.39
N HIS A 119 -16.43 1.06 -9.77
CA HIS A 119 -17.74 0.52 -9.36
C HIS A 119 -18.55 0.00 -10.54
N ASP A 120 -18.44 0.63 -11.70
CA ASP A 120 -19.14 0.22 -12.93
C ASP A 120 -18.46 -0.96 -13.63
N LEU A 121 -17.20 -1.23 -13.29
CA LEU A 121 -16.37 -2.24 -13.94
C LEU A 121 -16.27 -3.56 -13.15
N ILE A 122 -16.74 -3.61 -11.91
CA ILE A 122 -16.64 -4.82 -11.07
C ILE A 122 -17.63 -5.89 -11.58
N PRO A 123 -17.14 -7.04 -12.06
CA PRO A 123 -17.99 -8.13 -12.47
C PRO A 123 -18.79 -8.73 -11.29
N LYS A 124 -19.93 -9.37 -11.61
CA LYS A 124 -20.80 -9.98 -10.59
C LYS A 124 -20.07 -11.01 -9.73
N ASN A 125 -19.17 -11.77 -10.33
CA ASN A 125 -18.37 -12.83 -9.70
C ASN A 125 -17.12 -12.33 -8.94
N VAL A 126 -16.86 -11.02 -8.91
CA VAL A 126 -15.94 -10.44 -7.93
C VAL A 126 -16.76 -10.09 -6.69
N LEU A 127 -16.43 -10.74 -5.57
CA LEU A 127 -17.18 -10.63 -4.31
C LEU A 127 -16.71 -9.41 -3.50
N ALA A 128 -15.41 -9.18 -3.45
CA ALA A 128 -14.80 -8.07 -2.74
C ALA A 128 -13.45 -7.68 -3.36
N ILE A 129 -13.09 -6.42 -3.21
CA ILE A 129 -11.79 -5.86 -3.56
C ILE A 129 -11.28 -5.09 -2.34
N SER A 130 -10.16 -5.53 -1.78
CA SER A 130 -9.47 -4.82 -0.70
C SER A 130 -8.28 -4.07 -1.32
N ALA A 131 -8.34 -2.75 -1.33
CA ALA A 131 -7.41 -1.93 -2.12
C ALA A 131 -6.76 -0.82 -1.29
N ILE A 132 -5.43 -0.68 -1.44
CA ILE A 132 -4.74 0.52 -0.96
C ILE A 132 -5.14 1.73 -1.81
N ASN A 133 -5.03 2.91 -1.23
CA ASN A 133 -5.32 4.17 -1.91
C ASN A 133 -6.69 4.18 -2.63
N ALA A 134 -7.70 3.52 -2.05
CA ALA A 134 -9.06 3.52 -2.56
C ALA A 134 -9.74 4.85 -2.22
N VAL A 135 -9.57 5.86 -3.08
CA VAL A 135 -10.21 7.18 -2.90
C VAL A 135 -11.73 7.10 -3.09
N SER A 136 -12.18 6.08 -3.83
CA SER A 136 -13.58 5.68 -3.92
C SER A 136 -13.74 4.26 -3.38
N TYR A 137 -14.59 4.10 -2.38
CA TYR A 137 -14.84 2.84 -1.69
C TYR A 137 -16.32 2.70 -1.35
N GLY A 138 -16.71 1.51 -0.89
CA GLY A 138 -18.08 1.11 -0.64
C GLY A 138 -18.53 -0.01 -1.57
N GLY A 139 -19.70 -0.59 -1.32
CA GLY A 139 -20.16 -1.78 -2.04
C GLY A 139 -19.18 -2.93 -1.93
N LYS A 140 -18.49 -3.26 -3.02
CA LYS A 140 -17.47 -4.33 -3.06
C LYS A 140 -16.04 -3.84 -2.85
N VAL A 141 -15.79 -2.52 -2.78
CA VAL A 141 -14.46 -1.93 -2.64
C VAL A 141 -14.25 -1.51 -1.19
N HIS A 142 -13.22 -2.03 -0.56
CA HIS A 142 -12.86 -1.77 0.83
C HIS A 142 -11.45 -1.20 0.92
N PRO A 143 -11.21 -0.17 1.74
CA PRO A 143 -9.88 0.33 2.04
C PRO A 143 -8.98 -0.76 2.62
N ALA A 144 -7.75 -0.81 2.14
CA ALA A 144 -6.71 -1.67 2.67
C ALA A 144 -5.55 -0.85 3.21
N PRO A 145 -4.88 -1.31 4.28
CA PRO A 145 -3.71 -0.64 4.81
C PRO A 145 -2.53 -0.74 3.85
N TYR A 146 -1.77 0.35 3.73
CA TYR A 146 -0.52 0.38 2.95
C TYR A 146 0.54 -0.52 3.60
N GLY A 147 0.61 -0.49 4.92
CA GLY A 147 1.58 -1.26 5.70
C GLY A 147 2.99 -0.68 5.69
N LEU A 148 3.93 -1.45 6.19
CA LEU A 148 5.34 -1.08 6.19
C LEU A 148 5.90 -1.06 4.77
N GLN A 149 6.91 -0.22 4.57
CA GLN A 149 7.62 -0.18 3.30
C GLN A 149 8.30 -1.53 3.05
N ARG A 150 8.02 -2.08 1.86
CA ARG A 150 8.72 -3.27 1.38
C ARG A 150 10.21 -2.98 1.20
N GLN A 151 11.00 -4.03 1.16
CA GLN A 151 12.40 -3.93 0.78
C GLN A 151 12.52 -3.30 -0.62
N MET A 152 13.22 -2.16 -0.69
CA MET A 152 13.40 -1.39 -1.92
C MET A 152 14.75 -1.66 -2.60
N HIS A 153 15.75 -2.11 -1.82
CA HIS A 153 17.10 -2.37 -2.30
C HIS A 153 17.65 -3.64 -1.65
N PRO A 154 18.57 -4.36 -2.31
CA PRO A 154 19.34 -5.40 -1.66
C PRO A 154 20.04 -4.82 -0.41
N GLY A 155 19.83 -5.48 0.74
CA GLY A 155 20.35 -4.99 2.03
C GLY A 155 19.44 -4.02 2.79
N ASP A 156 18.28 -3.66 2.25
CA ASP A 156 17.24 -2.95 3.01
C ASP A 156 16.72 -3.86 4.13
N ASN A 157 16.93 -3.46 5.37
CA ASN A 157 16.61 -4.24 6.56
C ASN A 157 15.54 -3.56 7.44
N ARG A 158 14.74 -2.67 6.90
CA ARG A 158 13.75 -1.87 7.65
C ARG A 158 12.80 -2.72 8.48
N LYS A 159 12.30 -3.79 7.91
CA LYS A 159 11.43 -4.71 8.62
C LYS A 159 12.14 -5.37 9.79
N GLN A 160 13.37 -5.86 9.59
CA GLN A 160 14.17 -6.48 10.61
C GLN A 160 14.48 -5.51 11.76
N ILE A 161 14.79 -4.25 11.46
CA ILE A 161 15.01 -3.21 12.46
C ILE A 161 13.77 -3.00 13.32
N ILE A 162 12.59 -2.91 12.71
CA ILE A 162 11.32 -2.78 13.45
C ILE A 162 11.07 -4.04 14.30
N GLU A 163 11.29 -5.24 13.75
CA GLU A 163 11.13 -6.51 14.48
C GLU A 163 12.09 -6.57 15.69
N GLU A 164 13.33 -6.12 15.52
CA GLU A 164 14.31 -6.02 16.59
C GLU A 164 13.86 -5.05 17.68
N ILE A 165 13.42 -3.84 17.30
CA ILE A 165 12.90 -2.86 18.26
C ILE A 165 11.73 -3.43 19.04
N LEU A 166 10.79 -4.13 18.38
CA LEU A 166 9.61 -4.71 19.01
C LEU A 166 9.91 -5.91 19.90
N SER A 167 11.09 -6.52 19.78
CA SER A 167 11.54 -7.60 20.67
C SER A 167 12.01 -7.08 22.04
N HIS A 168 12.29 -5.79 22.17
CA HIS A 168 12.69 -5.14 23.42
C HIS A 168 11.50 -4.54 24.16
N GLU A 169 11.68 -4.24 25.44
CA GLU A 169 10.68 -3.47 26.20
C GLU A 169 10.44 -2.12 25.56
N ASP A 170 9.18 -1.70 25.56
CA ASP A 170 8.82 -0.37 25.09
C ASP A 170 9.34 0.68 26.09
N ILE A 171 9.76 1.81 25.53
CA ILE A 171 10.20 2.97 26.33
C ILE A 171 9.10 3.99 26.44
N GLU A 172 8.93 4.56 27.62
CA GLU A 172 8.01 5.69 27.78
C GLU A 172 8.56 6.92 27.03
N PRO A 173 7.80 7.49 26.09
CA PRO A 173 8.22 8.65 25.33
C PRO A 173 8.31 9.89 26.23
N THR A 174 9.45 10.55 26.19
CA THR A 174 9.71 11.76 27.00
C THR A 174 9.29 13.05 26.30
N ASN A 175 9.16 13.03 24.99
CA ASN A 175 8.84 14.17 24.15
C ASN A 175 7.42 14.08 23.60
N LEU A 176 6.85 15.22 23.15
CA LEU A 176 5.47 15.25 22.71
C LEU A 176 5.31 14.97 21.22
N LEU A 177 5.91 15.77 20.35
CA LEU A 177 5.61 15.73 18.91
C LEU A 177 6.86 15.71 18.06
N TYR A 178 6.90 14.78 17.10
CA TYR A 178 7.95 14.69 16.08
C TYR A 178 7.39 15.04 14.69
N ILE A 179 8.14 15.83 13.93
CA ILE A 179 7.83 16.21 12.55
C ILE A 179 9.07 15.96 11.68
N ASN A 180 8.94 15.04 10.72
CA ASN A 180 9.95 14.80 9.69
C ASN A 180 9.28 14.24 8.44
N HIS A 181 9.24 15.01 7.36
CA HIS A 181 8.69 14.58 6.10
C HIS A 181 9.29 15.36 4.94
N SER A 182 9.37 14.72 3.76
CA SER A 182 9.72 15.40 2.53
C SER A 182 8.54 16.23 2.03
N THR A 183 8.75 17.52 1.85
CA THR A 183 7.72 18.42 1.28
C THR A 183 7.51 18.18 -0.21
N TYR A 184 8.53 17.64 -0.92
CA TYR A 184 8.48 17.41 -2.36
C TYR A 184 7.57 16.25 -2.77
N THR A 185 7.30 15.30 -1.87
CA THR A 185 6.44 14.14 -2.18
C THR A 185 5.00 14.57 -2.49
N ASN A 186 4.47 15.51 -1.72
CA ASN A 186 3.14 16.08 -1.94
C ASN A 186 3.12 17.52 -1.43
N PRO A 187 3.60 18.48 -2.24
CA PRO A 187 3.70 19.87 -1.80
C PRO A 187 2.37 20.46 -1.34
N LYS A 188 1.28 20.11 -2.02
CA LYS A 188 -0.08 20.61 -1.68
C LYS A 188 -0.49 20.30 -0.24
N GLU A 189 -0.12 19.12 0.25
CA GLU A 189 -0.51 18.64 1.58
C GLU A 189 0.57 18.89 2.65
N ARG A 190 1.81 19.16 2.25
CA ARG A 190 2.97 19.16 3.16
C ARG A 190 3.65 20.51 3.35
N LEU A 191 3.48 21.45 2.40
CA LEU A 191 4.02 22.80 2.57
C LEU A 191 3.33 23.51 3.75
N GLY A 192 4.12 24.25 4.53
CA GLY A 192 3.63 25.00 5.67
C GLY A 192 3.48 24.21 6.97
N ILE A 193 3.57 22.86 6.94
CA ILE A 193 3.43 22.08 8.19
C ILE A 193 4.59 22.34 9.15
N ASN A 194 5.82 22.36 8.65
CA ASN A 194 7.00 22.58 9.51
C ASN A 194 6.93 23.94 10.21
N GLU A 195 6.52 24.96 9.49
CA GLU A 195 6.43 26.35 9.96
C GLU A 195 5.40 26.52 11.10
N ILE A 196 4.36 25.68 11.13
CA ILE A 196 3.34 25.68 12.22
C ILE A 196 4.00 25.28 13.55
N PHE A 197 4.94 24.36 13.53
CA PHE A 197 5.50 23.74 14.72
C PHE A 197 6.92 24.23 15.06
N GLU A 198 7.56 24.93 14.13
CA GLU A 198 8.92 25.45 14.33
C GLU A 198 8.97 26.41 15.52
N GLY A 199 10.02 26.25 16.36
CA GLY A 199 10.24 27.06 17.55
C GLY A 199 9.31 26.74 18.73
N LYS A 200 8.52 25.64 18.65
CA LYS A 200 7.76 25.14 19.81
C LYS A 200 8.65 24.23 20.63
N ASP A 201 8.75 24.46 21.92
CA ASP A 201 9.55 23.69 22.88
C ASP A 201 9.12 22.23 23.05
N TRP A 202 7.86 21.95 22.71
CA TRP A 202 7.26 20.61 22.75
C TRP A 202 7.27 19.85 21.41
N ALA A 203 7.86 20.43 20.34
CA ALA A 203 7.90 19.83 19.01
C ALA A 203 9.31 19.77 18.45
N LEU A 204 9.75 18.60 18.02
CA LEU A 204 10.97 18.42 17.25
C LEU A 204 10.67 18.46 15.76
N VAL A 205 11.14 19.49 15.05
CA VAL A 205 10.98 19.64 13.61
C VAL A 205 12.31 19.36 12.91
N ASN A 206 12.44 18.20 12.26
CA ASN A 206 13.57 17.87 11.42
C ASN A 206 13.22 18.14 9.95
N LYS A 207 13.84 19.17 9.38
CA LYS A 207 13.67 19.55 7.96
C LYS A 207 14.52 18.69 7.02
N GLU A 208 15.64 18.20 7.53
CA GLU A 208 16.56 17.35 6.80
C GLU A 208 16.13 15.88 6.86
N ARG A 209 16.60 15.12 5.85
CA ARG A 209 16.44 13.67 5.85
C ARG A 209 17.43 13.07 6.85
N VAL A 210 16.92 12.32 7.79
CA VAL A 210 17.72 11.55 8.77
C VAL A 210 17.87 10.09 8.32
N GLY A 211 18.83 9.38 8.91
CA GLY A 211 18.96 7.94 8.74
C GLY A 211 17.72 7.19 9.26
N TYR A 212 17.47 5.98 8.75
CA TYR A 212 16.26 5.24 9.13
C TYR A 212 16.25 4.87 10.61
N ASP A 213 17.37 4.45 11.16
CA ASP A 213 17.51 4.12 12.60
C ASP A 213 17.24 5.33 13.47
N GLU A 214 17.82 6.48 13.11
CA GLU A 214 17.60 7.75 13.80
C GLU A 214 16.13 8.19 13.70
N PHE A 215 15.51 8.03 12.54
CA PHE A 215 14.09 8.29 12.33
C PHE A 215 13.22 7.46 13.28
N LEU A 216 13.48 6.15 13.39
CA LEU A 216 12.74 5.27 14.30
C LEU A 216 13.01 5.59 15.77
N SER A 217 14.24 5.98 16.13
CA SER A 217 14.58 6.45 17.47
C SER A 217 13.75 7.67 17.84
N HIS A 218 13.71 8.67 16.96
CA HIS A 218 12.87 9.86 17.19
C HIS A 218 11.38 9.52 17.34
N ILE A 219 10.86 8.58 16.54
CA ILE A 219 9.46 8.13 16.73
C ILE A 219 9.26 7.55 18.13
N ARG A 220 10.16 6.70 18.60
CA ARG A 220 10.06 6.06 19.92
C ARG A 220 10.12 7.07 21.06
N ASP A 221 10.92 8.12 20.92
CA ASP A 221 11.10 9.15 21.94
C ASP A 221 9.93 10.14 22.05
N HIS A 222 8.99 10.13 21.08
CA HIS A 222 7.86 11.08 21.03
C HIS A 222 6.51 10.35 21.11
N LYS A 223 5.53 10.95 21.78
CA LYS A 223 4.17 10.41 21.88
C LYS A 223 3.44 10.44 20.54
N PHE A 224 3.66 11.49 19.76
CA PHE A 224 2.97 11.77 18.51
C PHE A 224 3.96 12.02 17.38
N MET A 225 3.57 11.66 16.17
CA MET A 225 4.28 12.07 14.96
C MET A 225 3.32 12.59 13.91
N VAL A 226 3.66 13.73 13.28
CA VAL A 226 2.89 14.26 12.15
C VAL A 226 3.11 13.39 10.91
N CYS A 227 2.03 12.82 10.39
CA CYS A 227 2.00 11.90 9.25
C CYS A 227 1.13 12.47 8.13
N PRO A 228 1.64 13.46 7.36
CA PRO A 228 0.85 14.07 6.28
C PRO A 228 0.72 13.13 5.10
N ILE A 229 -0.39 13.28 4.35
CA ILE A 229 -0.66 12.55 3.11
C ILE A 229 0.55 12.66 2.18
N GLY A 230 0.92 11.53 1.59
CA GLY A 230 2.00 11.40 0.60
C GLY A 230 1.46 11.29 -0.81
N ASN A 231 2.05 10.41 -1.61
CA ASN A 231 1.49 10.04 -2.91
C ASN A 231 0.17 9.28 -2.73
N ALA A 232 0.09 8.46 -1.69
CA ALA A 232 -1.14 7.80 -1.27
C ALA A 232 -1.72 8.48 -0.02
N LEU A 233 -3.02 8.26 0.22
CA LEU A 233 -3.75 8.77 1.40
C LEU A 233 -3.19 8.18 2.70
N ASP A 234 -2.85 6.89 2.67
CA ASP A 234 -2.18 6.16 3.74
C ASP A 234 -0.70 5.99 3.39
N CYS A 235 0.20 6.30 4.31
CA CYS A 235 1.64 6.27 4.11
C CYS A 235 2.30 5.19 4.97
N HIS A 236 3.43 4.64 4.54
CA HIS A 236 4.25 3.72 5.34
C HIS A 236 4.55 4.26 6.74
N ARG A 237 4.82 5.56 6.84
CA ARG A 237 5.08 6.25 8.12
C ARG A 237 3.98 6.05 9.16
N ASN A 238 2.71 6.03 8.73
CA ASN A 238 1.59 5.81 9.64
C ASN A 238 1.75 4.46 10.36
N TRP A 239 2.19 3.44 9.62
CA TRP A 239 2.39 2.08 10.11
C TRP A 239 3.64 1.94 10.95
N GLU A 240 4.74 2.60 10.56
CA GLU A 240 5.96 2.67 11.36
C GLU A 240 5.66 3.25 12.74
N VAL A 241 4.90 4.34 12.81
CA VAL A 241 4.49 5.00 14.07
C VAL A 241 3.60 4.07 14.91
N LEU A 242 2.60 3.42 14.30
CA LEU A 242 1.69 2.50 15.00
C LEU A 242 2.42 1.25 15.51
N TYR A 243 3.29 0.65 14.72
CA TYR A 243 4.08 -0.51 15.15
C TYR A 243 5.01 -0.16 16.32
N LEU A 244 5.53 1.04 16.35
CA LEU A 244 6.35 1.54 17.46
C LEU A 244 5.50 2.02 18.66
N ARG A 245 4.19 1.71 18.67
CA ARG A 245 3.24 2.05 19.74
C ARG A 245 3.14 3.56 20.01
N ARG A 246 3.21 4.35 18.95
CA ARG A 246 3.05 5.80 18.98
C ARG A 246 1.83 6.22 18.17
N VAL A 247 1.41 7.45 18.29
CA VAL A 247 0.18 7.94 17.68
C VAL A 247 0.49 8.80 16.44
N PRO A 248 0.10 8.36 15.24
CA PRO A 248 0.23 9.17 14.04
C PRO A 248 -0.83 10.27 14.04
N VAL A 249 -0.39 11.52 13.85
CA VAL A 249 -1.28 12.69 13.68
C VAL A 249 -1.49 12.89 12.19
N MET A 250 -2.69 12.58 11.71
CA MET A 250 -3.06 12.60 10.30
C MET A 250 -4.17 13.63 10.05
N ARG A 251 -4.22 14.15 8.82
CA ARG A 251 -5.37 14.94 8.38
C ARG A 251 -6.60 14.06 8.34
N LYS A 252 -7.73 14.58 8.84
CA LYS A 252 -9.03 13.91 8.73
C LYS A 252 -9.38 13.66 7.26
N HIS A 253 -9.65 12.40 6.92
CA HIS A 253 -10.05 11.98 5.58
C HIS A 253 -10.97 10.76 5.67
N PRO A 254 -12.10 10.70 4.92
CA PRO A 254 -13.04 9.59 5.01
C PRO A 254 -12.42 8.20 4.83
N TYR A 255 -11.49 8.04 3.88
CA TYR A 255 -10.73 6.81 3.69
C TYR A 255 -9.97 6.37 4.96
N LEU A 256 -9.28 7.31 5.62
CA LEU A 256 -8.52 7.01 6.83
C LEU A 256 -9.43 6.69 8.02
N GLU A 257 -10.60 7.33 8.09
CA GLU A 257 -11.62 7.02 9.11
C GLU A 257 -12.18 5.61 8.91
N GLU A 258 -12.51 5.23 7.68
CA GLU A 258 -12.98 3.88 7.36
C GLU A 258 -11.90 2.83 7.64
N LEU A 259 -10.65 3.10 7.23
CA LEU A 259 -9.52 2.22 7.49
C LEU A 259 -9.30 2.02 8.99
N SER A 260 -9.35 3.09 9.79
CA SER A 260 -9.17 3.02 11.25
C SER A 260 -10.31 2.27 11.93
N SER A 261 -11.56 2.49 11.52
CA SER A 261 -12.72 1.78 12.09
C SER A 261 -12.66 0.29 11.80
N SER A 262 -12.20 -0.10 10.61
CA SER A 262 -12.02 -1.50 10.22
C SER A 262 -10.92 -2.20 11.04
N ILE A 263 -9.90 -1.48 11.48
CA ILE A 263 -8.80 -2.01 12.32
C ILE A 263 -9.20 -2.03 13.80
N CYS A 264 -9.73 -0.92 14.33
CA CYS A 264 -10.08 -0.79 15.74
C CYS A 264 -11.32 -1.60 16.14
N GLY A 265 -12.21 -1.91 15.22
CA GLY A 265 -13.38 -2.77 15.48
C GLY A 265 -13.05 -4.25 15.70
N GLN A 266 -11.77 -4.64 15.58
CA GLN A 266 -11.26 -6.00 15.79
C GLN A 266 -10.37 -6.14 17.04
N ILE A 267 -10.19 -5.05 17.80
CA ILE A 267 -9.52 -5.02 19.12
C ILE A 267 -10.60 -4.88 20.20
#